data_f24b9258bfec1031c6dfad9214a465a6
#
_entry.id   f24b9258bfec1031c6dfad9214a465a6
#
_cell.length_a   1.000
_cell.length_b   1.000
_cell.length_c   1.000
_cell.angle_alpha   90.00
_cell.angle_beta   90.00
_cell.angle_gamma   90.00
#
_symmetry.space_group_name_H-M   'P 1'
#
loop_
_entity.id
_entity.type
_entity.pdbx_description
1 polymer ?
#
loop_
_entity_poly.entity_id
_entity_poly.type
_entity_poly.pdbx_seq_one_letter_code
_entity_poly.pdbx_strand_id
1 'polypeptide(L)' 'MARKMNLNTLEQKIEKAQQDVVKTRDAYNAATARLKELLDKRDALKKEEIYADIAKSDKSLDEILRLVLE' A
#
# COMPACT_ATOMS: atom_id res chain seq x y z
N MET A 1 8.16 14.07 -47.13
CA MET A 1 6.81 13.49 -47.35
C MET A 1 6.34 12.78 -46.11
N ALA A 2 5.22 13.18 -45.59
CA ALA A 2 4.67 12.50 -44.44
C ALA A 2 4.24 11.09 -44.81
N ARG A 3 4.74 10.13 -44.07
CA ARG A 3 4.38 8.75 -44.31
C ARG A 3 3.17 8.40 -43.44
N LYS A 4 2.15 7.96 -44.09
CA LYS A 4 0.96 7.51 -43.37
C LYS A 4 1.25 6.15 -42.77
N MET A 5 0.91 6.02 -41.50
CA MET A 5 0.97 4.74 -40.85
C MET A 5 -0.20 3.89 -41.33
N ASN A 6 0.06 2.65 -41.72
CA ASN A 6 -1.04 1.80 -42.14
C ASN A 6 -1.80 1.29 -40.92
N LEU A 7 -3.00 0.79 -41.16
CA LEU A 7 -3.88 0.37 -40.09
C LEU A 7 -3.28 -0.76 -39.25
N ASN A 8 -2.63 -1.71 -39.87
CA ASN A 8 -2.02 -2.83 -39.15
C ASN A 8 -0.95 -2.36 -38.18
N THR A 9 -0.09 -1.42 -38.60
CA THR A 9 0.96 -0.89 -37.74
C THR A 9 0.35 -0.14 -36.57
N LEU A 10 -0.68 0.64 -36.83
CA LEU A 10 -1.36 1.39 -35.78
C LEU A 10 -2.03 0.45 -34.78
N GLU A 11 -2.69 -0.60 -35.27
CA GLU A 11 -3.33 -1.57 -34.38
C GLU A 11 -2.33 -2.30 -33.51
N GLN A 12 -1.15 -2.63 -34.06
CA GLN A 12 -0.08 -3.25 -33.27
C GLN A 12 0.40 -2.32 -32.16
N LYS A 13 0.53 -1.03 -32.45
CA LYS A 13 0.92 -0.05 -31.45
C LYS A 13 -0.13 0.13 -30.38
N ILE A 14 -1.39 0.13 -30.77
CA ILE A 14 -2.49 0.21 -29.82
C ILE A 14 -2.50 -1.00 -28.90
N GLU A 15 -2.35 -2.19 -29.47
CA GLU A 15 -2.31 -3.42 -28.67
C GLU A 15 -1.17 -3.40 -27.67
N LYS A 16 0.01 -2.99 -28.10
CA LYS A 16 1.16 -2.91 -27.23
C LYS A 16 0.92 -1.89 -26.11
N ALA A 17 0.36 -0.75 -26.45
CA ALA A 17 0.05 0.27 -25.46
C ALA A 17 -0.98 -0.23 -24.45
N GLN A 18 -1.96 -1.00 -24.90
CA GLN A 18 -2.94 -1.60 -24.00
C GLN A 18 -2.30 -2.60 -23.05
N GLN A 19 -1.37 -3.41 -23.55
CA GLN A 19 -0.62 -4.35 -22.72
C GLN A 19 0.21 -3.60 -21.67
N ASP A 20 0.83 -2.51 -22.06
CA ASP A 20 1.63 -1.70 -21.14
C ASP A 20 0.75 -1.09 -20.03
N VAL A 21 -0.46 -0.66 -20.38
CA VAL A 21 -1.41 -0.14 -19.40
C VAL A 21 -1.78 -1.22 -18.39
N VAL A 22 -2.06 -2.43 -18.87
CA VAL A 22 -2.40 -3.55 -17.99
C VAL A 22 -1.25 -3.89 -17.06
N LYS A 23 -0.02 -3.97 -17.59
CA LYS A 23 1.15 -4.26 -16.77
C LYS A 23 1.38 -3.20 -15.71
N THR A 24 1.24 -1.94 -16.09
CA THR A 24 1.45 -0.84 -15.18
C THR A 24 0.40 -0.84 -14.07
N ARG A 25 -0.86 -1.11 -14.44
CA ARG A 25 -1.93 -1.21 -13.46
C ARG A 25 -1.71 -2.36 -12.49
N ASP A 26 -1.29 -3.51 -13.01
CA ASP A 26 -1.02 -4.66 -12.16
C ASP A 26 0.14 -4.37 -11.21
N ALA A 27 1.20 -3.73 -11.71
CA ALA A 27 2.32 -3.33 -10.87
C ALA A 27 1.90 -2.33 -9.80
N TYR A 28 1.04 -1.38 -10.16
CA TYR A 28 0.51 -0.41 -9.22
C TYR A 28 -0.31 -1.08 -8.12
N ASN A 29 -1.19 -2.01 -8.53
CA ASN A 29 -2.02 -2.73 -7.57
C ASN A 29 -1.17 -3.57 -6.62
N ALA A 30 -0.14 -4.23 -7.13
CA ALA A 30 0.77 -5.02 -6.31
C ALA A 30 1.53 -4.14 -5.32
N ALA A 31 2.01 -2.98 -5.77
CA ALA A 31 2.72 -2.04 -4.91
C ALA A 31 1.80 -1.48 -3.82
N THR A 32 0.56 -1.19 -4.18
CA THR A 32 -0.42 -0.68 -3.22
C THR A 32 -0.74 -1.73 -2.15
N ALA A 33 -0.88 -2.99 -2.56
CA ALA A 33 -1.12 -4.08 -1.62
C ALA A 33 0.06 -4.27 -0.67
N ARG A 34 1.27 -4.16 -1.20
CA ARG A 34 2.48 -4.26 -0.38
C ARG A 34 2.56 -3.13 0.63
N LEU A 35 2.24 -1.91 0.19
CA LEU A 35 2.24 -0.76 1.09
C LEU A 35 1.26 -0.95 2.23
N LYS A 36 0.04 -1.40 1.91
CA LYS A 36 -0.96 -1.66 2.93
C LYS A 36 -0.47 -2.70 3.94
N GLU A 37 0.13 -3.77 3.46
CA GLU A 37 0.68 -4.81 4.32
C GLU A 37 1.76 -4.26 5.24
N LEU A 38 2.66 -3.43 4.73
CA LEU A 38 3.72 -2.83 5.52
C LEU A 38 3.17 -1.85 6.56
N LEU A 39 2.15 -1.08 6.19
CA LEU A 39 1.50 -0.18 7.13
C LEU A 39 0.82 -0.95 8.26
N ASP A 40 0.17 -2.07 7.94
CA ASP A 40 -0.45 -2.92 8.95
C ASP A 40 0.60 -3.51 9.90
N LYS A 41 1.74 -3.94 9.37
CA LYS A 41 2.84 -4.44 10.19
C LYS A 41 3.42 -3.36 11.08
N ARG A 42 3.58 -2.15 10.56
CA ARG A 42 4.05 -1.02 11.35
C ARG A 42 3.11 -0.74 12.52
N ASP A 43 1.81 -0.73 12.24
CA ASP A 43 0.82 -0.45 13.26
C ASP A 43 0.80 -1.55 14.33
N ALA A 44 0.96 -2.80 13.93
CA ALA A 44 1.05 -3.92 14.87
C ALA A 44 2.26 -3.78 15.79
N LEU A 45 3.42 -3.41 15.23
CA LEU A 45 4.62 -3.21 16.02
C LEU A 45 4.47 -2.04 16.99
N LYS A 46 3.84 -0.96 16.56
CA LYS A 46 3.58 0.18 17.43
C LYS A 46 2.70 -0.22 18.61
N LYS A 47 1.69 -1.04 18.37
CA LYS A 47 0.83 -1.54 19.44
C LYS A 47 1.62 -2.39 20.43
N GLU A 48 2.50 -3.25 19.93
CA GLU A 48 3.35 -4.08 20.79
C GLU A 48 4.26 -3.21 21.66
N GLU A 49 4.84 -2.15 21.09
CA GLU A 49 5.69 -1.24 21.83
C GLU A 49 4.89 -0.52 22.92
N ILE A 50 3.69 -0.08 22.60
CA ILE A 50 2.82 0.58 23.58
C ILE A 50 2.48 -0.38 24.72
N TYR A 51 2.10 -1.61 24.41
CA TYR A 51 1.80 -2.62 25.42
C TYR A 51 3.02 -2.94 26.29
N ALA A 52 4.20 -3.01 25.68
CA ALA A 52 5.42 -3.25 26.44
C ALA A 52 5.72 -2.09 27.38
N ASP A 53 5.51 -0.85 26.92
CA ASP A 53 5.72 0.33 27.75
C ASP A 53 4.72 0.39 28.90
N ILE A 54 3.46 0.03 28.65
CA ILE A 54 2.44 -0.06 29.68
C ILE A 54 2.82 -1.10 30.72
N ALA A 55 3.31 -2.25 30.28
CA ALA A 55 3.73 -3.33 31.19
C ALA A 55 4.90 -2.92 32.07
N LYS A 56 5.77 -2.05 31.58
CA LYS A 56 6.90 -1.53 32.34
C LYS A 56 6.53 -0.37 33.24
N SER A 57 5.36 0.20 33.05
CA SER A 57 4.90 1.35 33.81
C SER A 57 4.53 0.94 35.25
N ASP A 58 4.73 1.83 36.18
CA ASP A 58 4.29 1.64 37.57
C ASP A 58 2.78 1.81 37.74
N LYS A 59 2.12 2.36 36.73
CA LYS A 59 0.68 2.55 36.78
C LYS A 59 -0.04 1.26 36.48
N SER A 60 -1.13 1.05 37.17
CA SER A 60 -1.97 -0.12 36.90
C SER A 60 -2.64 0.02 35.53
N LEU A 61 -2.99 -1.12 34.95
CA LEU A 61 -3.69 -1.15 33.66
C LEU A 61 -5.00 -0.37 33.74
N ASP A 62 -5.71 -0.48 34.88
CA ASP A 62 -6.98 0.22 35.07
C ASP A 62 -6.80 1.74 35.03
N GLU A 63 -5.74 2.25 35.64
CA GLU A 63 -5.43 3.67 35.59
C GLU A 63 -5.18 4.16 34.18
N ILE A 64 -4.42 3.38 33.44
CA ILE A 64 -4.09 3.71 32.06
C ILE A 64 -5.34 3.72 31.21
N LEU A 65 -6.22 2.73 31.38
CA LEU A 65 -7.47 2.66 30.65
C LEU A 65 -8.36 3.84 30.97
N ARG A 66 -8.41 4.29 32.21
CA ARG A 66 -9.18 5.48 32.57
C ARG A 66 -8.68 6.70 31.84
N LEU A 67 -7.37 6.88 31.80
CA LEU A 67 -6.78 8.04 31.12
C LEU A 67 -7.09 8.04 29.63
N VAL A 68 -7.13 6.88 29.03
CA VAL A 68 -7.42 6.77 27.60
C VAL A 68 -8.91 6.98 27.32
N LEU A 69 -9.77 6.51 28.22
CA LEU A 69 -11.22 6.59 28.01
C LEU A 69 -11.83 7.92 28.41
N GLU A 70 -11.11 8.71 29.19
CA GLU A 70 -11.52 10.07 29.49
C GLU A 70 -11.12 10.99 28.34
#